data_217b1c330916cd000596ab83b64b56a8
#
_entry.id   217b1c330916cd000596ab83b64b56a8
#
_cell.length_a   1.000
_cell.length_b   1.000
_cell.length_c   1.000
_cell.angle_alpha   90.00
_cell.angle_beta   90.00
_cell.angle_gamma   90.00
#
_symmetry.space_group_name_H-M   'P 1'
#
loop_
_entity.id
_entity.type
_entity.pdbx_description
1 polymer ?
#
loop_
_entity_poly.entity_id
_entity_poly.type
_entity_poly.pdbx_seq_one_letter_code
_entity_poly.pdbx_strand_id
1 'polypeptide(L)'
;ILACIDASLYATSVVEHAAWAASRLNGRVEVLHIIQRKDAVAARNDLSGAVGLGAKSSLLEELVRIDESEGKLAQEKGRALLAAAKSHLEELGQTDVALTHRHGGIVETIIEREETADMVVIGKRGASADFARGHLGSKVERVVRQSIRPVLVASRAFAAPQSVLVAFDGGASARKALAFAATSPLFAGITLHVVMAGREDSAQAVHLNWANELLATRENSHVAILDGKPEEVIASQISATHAGMLVMGAYG
;
A
#
# COMPACT_ATOMS: atom_id res chain seq x y z
N ILE A 1 3.64 9.60 7.64
CA ILE A 1 3.21 8.71 6.54
C ILE A 1 4.43 8.05 5.94
N LEU A 2 4.44 6.73 5.83
CA LEU A 2 5.50 5.97 5.16
C LEU A 2 5.09 5.70 3.71
N ALA A 3 5.70 6.39 2.75
CA ALA A 3 5.46 6.25 1.31
C ALA A 3 6.50 5.31 0.68
N CYS A 4 6.07 4.10 0.27
CA CYS A 4 6.95 3.09 -0.30
C CYS A 4 6.95 3.18 -1.82
N ILE A 5 8.07 3.61 -2.41
CA ILE A 5 8.21 3.80 -3.86
C ILE A 5 9.21 2.82 -4.49
N ASP A 6 8.96 2.50 -5.73
CA ASP A 6 9.88 1.79 -6.63
C ASP A 6 9.79 2.40 -8.04
N ALA A 7 10.53 1.85 -9.01
CA ALA A 7 10.50 2.31 -10.39
C ALA A 7 9.24 1.84 -11.17
N SER A 8 8.12 1.62 -10.50
CA SER A 8 6.85 1.24 -11.14
C SER A 8 6.04 2.45 -11.59
N LEU A 9 5.01 2.18 -12.39
CA LEU A 9 4.02 3.18 -12.83
C LEU A 9 3.17 3.76 -11.68
N TYR A 10 3.34 3.25 -10.46
CA TYR A 10 2.60 3.70 -9.28
C TYR A 10 3.37 4.74 -8.47
N ALA A 11 4.67 4.97 -8.73
CA ALA A 11 5.53 5.81 -7.91
C ALA A 11 4.95 7.23 -7.69
N THR A 12 4.55 7.90 -8.76
CA THR A 12 3.93 9.24 -8.69
C THR A 12 2.65 9.23 -7.87
N SER A 13 1.77 8.27 -8.15
CA SER A 13 0.50 8.15 -7.42
C SER A 13 0.69 7.82 -5.93
N VAL A 14 1.70 7.03 -5.55
CA VAL A 14 2.05 6.77 -4.14
C VAL A 14 2.44 8.08 -3.46
N VAL A 15 3.25 8.91 -4.11
CA VAL A 15 3.67 10.23 -3.61
C VAL A 15 2.47 11.15 -3.41
N GLU A 16 1.55 11.21 -4.39
CA GLU A 16 0.33 12.03 -4.34
C GLU A 16 -0.64 11.59 -3.24
N HIS A 17 -0.85 10.26 -3.08
CA HIS A 17 -1.64 9.71 -1.98
C HIS A 17 -1.01 10.02 -0.61
N ALA A 18 0.33 9.93 -0.51
CA ALA A 18 1.04 10.25 0.72
C ALA A 18 0.95 11.75 1.06
N ALA A 19 1.08 12.63 0.08
CA ALA A 19 0.89 14.07 0.25
C ALA A 19 -0.52 14.40 0.73
N TRP A 20 -1.54 13.80 0.10
CA TRP A 20 -2.94 13.96 0.49
C TRP A 20 -3.16 13.48 1.93
N ALA A 21 -2.67 12.29 2.28
CA ALA A 21 -2.82 11.77 3.63
C ALA A 21 -2.10 12.64 4.68
N ALA A 22 -0.87 13.07 4.38
CA ALA A 22 -0.09 13.94 5.26
C ALA A 22 -0.77 15.29 5.51
N SER A 23 -1.32 15.92 4.46
CA SER A 23 -2.06 17.18 4.59
C SER A 23 -3.28 17.04 5.48
N ARG A 24 -4.03 15.94 5.38
CA ARG A 24 -5.25 15.72 6.18
C ARG A 24 -4.95 15.33 7.62
N LEU A 25 -3.84 14.63 7.85
CA LEU A 25 -3.40 14.18 9.18
C LEU A 25 -2.46 15.17 9.87
N ASN A 26 -2.12 16.27 9.21
CA ASN A 26 -1.11 17.24 9.67
C ASN A 26 0.21 16.52 10.03
N GLY A 27 0.62 15.58 9.19
CA GLY A 27 1.77 14.72 9.40
C GLY A 27 2.90 14.97 8.41
N ARG A 28 4.05 14.37 8.66
CA ARG A 28 5.20 14.35 7.75
C ARG A 28 5.19 13.13 6.83
N VAL A 29 5.97 13.20 5.74
CA VAL A 29 6.14 12.09 4.81
C VAL A 29 7.57 11.54 4.89
N GLU A 30 7.70 10.24 5.12
CA GLU A 30 8.94 9.51 4.89
C GLU A 30 8.81 8.74 3.58
N VAL A 31 9.69 9.02 2.61
CA VAL A 31 9.76 8.29 1.35
C VAL A 31 10.78 7.18 1.48
N LEU A 32 10.33 5.93 1.35
CA LEU A 32 11.15 4.74 1.45
C LEU A 32 11.35 4.11 0.06
N HIS A 33 12.62 3.93 -0.32
CA HIS A 33 13.01 3.10 -1.46
C HIS A 33 13.91 1.96 -1.00
N ILE A 34 13.63 0.72 -1.46
CA ILE A 34 14.33 -0.49 -1.04
C ILE A 34 14.98 -1.15 -2.26
N ILE A 35 16.30 -1.30 -2.19
CA ILE A 35 17.07 -2.10 -3.15
C ILE A 35 17.04 -3.54 -2.68
N GLN A 36 16.39 -4.41 -3.45
CA GLN A 36 16.44 -5.85 -3.19
C GLN A 36 17.81 -6.40 -3.54
N ARG A 37 18.40 -7.18 -2.63
CA ARG A 37 19.50 -8.07 -3.03
C ARG A 37 18.93 -9.09 -4.00
N LYS A 38 19.40 -9.09 -5.23
CA LYS A 38 19.27 -10.28 -6.11
C LYS A 38 19.96 -11.40 -5.34
N ASP A 39 19.28 -12.53 -5.12
CA ASP A 39 19.87 -13.66 -4.44
C ASP A 39 21.11 -14.12 -5.22
N ALA A 40 22.28 -13.69 -4.78
CA ALA A 40 23.58 -14.11 -5.32
C ALA A 40 23.78 -15.64 -5.20
N VAL A 41 22.95 -16.30 -4.40
CA VAL A 41 22.93 -17.75 -4.23
C VAL A 41 22.33 -18.47 -5.44
N ALA A 42 21.31 -17.91 -6.10
CA ALA A 42 20.70 -18.51 -7.29
C ALA A 42 21.66 -18.50 -8.49
N ALA A 43 22.44 -17.42 -8.67
CA ALA A 43 23.44 -17.32 -9.72
C ALA A 43 24.66 -18.25 -9.51
N ARG A 44 24.98 -18.59 -8.25
CA ARG A 44 26.08 -19.52 -7.94
C ARG A 44 25.75 -20.98 -8.18
N ASN A 45 24.49 -21.38 -8.04
CA ASN A 45 24.08 -22.78 -8.21
C ASN A 45 24.02 -23.23 -9.69
N ASP A 46 23.84 -22.30 -10.62
CA ASP A 46 23.76 -22.61 -12.05
C ASP A 46 25.15 -22.82 -12.70
N LEU A 47 26.25 -22.44 -12.02
CA LEU A 47 27.61 -22.53 -12.51
C LEU A 47 28.42 -23.72 -11.97
N SER A 48 27.81 -24.57 -11.15
CA SER A 48 28.52 -25.63 -10.41
C SER A 48 28.91 -26.85 -11.24
N GLY A 49 28.56 -26.93 -12.55
CA GLY A 49 28.67 -28.14 -13.33
C GLY A 49 29.67 -28.18 -14.51
N ALA A 50 30.30 -27.08 -14.94
CA ALA A 50 30.83 -27.08 -16.30
C ALA A 50 32.20 -26.44 -16.58
N VAL A 51 32.97 -25.94 -15.62
CA VAL A 51 34.20 -25.18 -15.96
C VAL A 51 35.42 -25.58 -15.13
N GLY A 52 36.58 -25.82 -15.80
CA GLY A 52 37.85 -26.12 -15.18
C GLY A 52 38.38 -24.99 -14.27
N LEU A 53 39.21 -25.35 -13.25
CA LEU A 53 39.61 -24.50 -12.12
C LEU A 53 40.21 -23.13 -12.50
N GLY A 54 40.87 -22.95 -13.63
CA GLY A 54 41.46 -21.66 -14.03
C GLY A 54 40.48 -20.71 -14.71
N ALA A 55 39.54 -21.23 -15.50
CA ALA A 55 38.49 -20.45 -16.14
C ALA A 55 37.42 -19.99 -15.12
N LYS A 56 37.30 -20.68 -13.98
CA LYS A 56 36.37 -20.38 -12.90
C LYS A 56 36.77 -19.09 -12.16
N SER A 57 38.07 -18.81 -12.01
CA SER A 57 38.53 -17.61 -11.28
C SER A 57 38.25 -16.32 -12.06
N SER A 58 38.60 -16.29 -13.36
CA SER A 58 38.37 -15.11 -14.20
C SER A 58 36.88 -14.83 -14.43
N LEU A 59 36.06 -15.89 -14.56
CA LEU A 59 34.62 -15.74 -14.65
C LEU A 59 33.99 -15.19 -13.34
N LEU A 60 34.47 -15.66 -12.19
CA LEU A 60 34.02 -15.14 -10.89
C LEU A 60 34.39 -13.67 -10.69
N GLU A 61 35.61 -13.27 -11.10
CA GLU A 61 36.04 -11.87 -11.07
C GLU A 61 35.18 -10.98 -11.96
N GLU A 62 34.81 -11.44 -13.14
CA GLU A 62 33.95 -10.71 -14.07
C GLU A 62 32.49 -10.60 -13.51
N LEU A 63 31.96 -11.68 -12.93
CA LEU A 63 30.65 -11.66 -12.26
C LEU A 63 30.64 -10.69 -11.10
N VAL A 64 31.68 -10.64 -10.29
CA VAL A 64 31.79 -9.65 -9.17
C VAL A 64 31.78 -8.22 -9.71
N ARG A 65 32.50 -7.93 -10.81
CA ARG A 65 32.49 -6.60 -11.43
C ARG A 65 31.11 -6.21 -11.96
N ILE A 66 30.40 -7.15 -12.57
CA ILE A 66 29.03 -6.93 -13.06
C ILE A 66 28.11 -6.64 -11.87
N ASP A 67 28.14 -7.46 -10.82
CA ASP A 67 27.33 -7.26 -9.61
C ASP A 67 27.62 -5.91 -8.93
N GLU A 68 28.89 -5.50 -8.85
CA GLU A 68 29.27 -4.19 -8.31
C GLU A 68 28.74 -3.04 -9.17
N SER A 69 28.81 -3.16 -10.49
CA SER A 69 28.32 -2.14 -11.41
C SER A 69 26.79 -2.03 -11.37
N GLU A 70 26.08 -3.17 -11.34
CA GLU A 70 24.63 -3.21 -11.14
C GLU A 70 24.23 -2.62 -9.79
N GLY A 71 24.98 -2.92 -8.73
CA GLY A 71 24.74 -2.36 -7.39
C GLY A 71 24.87 -0.83 -7.36
N LYS A 72 25.92 -0.28 -7.98
CA LYS A 72 26.11 1.18 -8.11
C LYS A 72 24.96 1.81 -8.89
N LEU A 73 24.59 1.24 -10.04
CA LEU A 73 23.47 1.73 -10.85
C LEU A 73 22.13 1.67 -10.10
N ALA A 74 21.88 0.61 -9.33
CA ALA A 74 20.68 0.52 -8.50
C ALA A 74 20.63 1.59 -7.42
N GLN A 75 21.77 1.91 -6.80
CA GLN A 75 21.88 2.99 -5.82
C GLN A 75 21.62 4.36 -6.44
N GLU A 76 22.20 4.65 -7.62
CA GLU A 76 21.99 5.91 -8.33
C GLU A 76 20.55 6.09 -8.77
N LYS A 77 19.93 5.05 -9.33
CA LYS A 77 18.50 5.03 -9.67
C LYS A 77 17.63 5.28 -8.44
N GLY A 78 17.92 4.63 -7.32
CA GLY A 78 17.19 4.83 -6.07
C GLY A 78 17.30 6.26 -5.53
N ARG A 79 18.51 6.85 -5.59
CA ARG A 79 18.70 8.27 -5.21
C ARG A 79 17.91 9.21 -6.12
N ALA A 80 17.93 8.98 -7.43
CA ALA A 80 17.18 9.79 -8.38
C ALA A 80 15.66 9.69 -8.15
N LEU A 81 15.14 8.48 -7.89
CA LEU A 81 13.72 8.27 -7.53
C LEU A 81 13.34 9.02 -6.26
N LEU A 82 14.15 8.91 -5.22
CA LEU A 82 13.90 9.61 -3.94
C LEU A 82 13.95 11.14 -4.12
N ALA A 83 14.92 11.65 -4.89
CA ALA A 83 15.01 13.08 -5.17
C ALA A 83 13.79 13.59 -5.95
N ALA A 84 13.36 12.87 -6.99
CA ALA A 84 12.16 13.20 -7.76
C ALA A 84 10.89 13.18 -6.88
N ALA A 85 10.76 12.16 -6.02
CA ALA A 85 9.63 12.06 -5.10
C ALA A 85 9.60 13.22 -4.10
N LYS A 86 10.77 13.62 -3.57
CA LYS A 86 10.88 14.79 -2.67
C LYS A 86 10.46 16.07 -3.38
N SER A 87 10.98 16.33 -4.57
CA SER A 87 10.64 17.53 -5.35
C SER A 87 9.13 17.58 -5.61
N HIS A 88 8.52 16.46 -5.98
CA HIS A 88 7.08 16.38 -6.20
C HIS A 88 6.26 16.59 -4.93
N LEU A 89 6.70 16.07 -3.77
CA LEU A 89 6.08 16.35 -2.48
C LEU A 89 6.14 17.83 -2.10
N GLU A 90 7.29 18.48 -2.35
CA GLU A 90 7.46 19.92 -2.13
C GLU A 90 6.53 20.75 -3.02
N GLU A 91 6.36 20.38 -4.29
CA GLU A 91 5.38 20.98 -5.21
C GLU A 91 3.93 20.84 -4.71
N LEU A 92 3.63 19.72 -4.02
CA LEU A 92 2.34 19.45 -3.39
C LEU A 92 2.19 20.11 -2.01
N GLY A 93 3.17 20.91 -1.58
CA GLY A 93 3.14 21.68 -0.33
C GLY A 93 3.63 20.92 0.91
N GLN A 94 4.24 19.73 0.73
CA GLN A 94 4.83 18.97 1.84
C GLN A 94 6.27 19.43 2.07
N THR A 95 6.55 20.08 3.20
CA THR A 95 7.89 20.63 3.51
C THR A 95 8.70 19.74 4.45
N ASP A 96 8.04 18.90 5.27
CA ASP A 96 8.70 17.95 6.16
C ASP A 96 8.76 16.56 5.51
N VAL A 97 9.78 16.35 4.68
CA VAL A 97 10.00 15.14 3.90
C VAL A 97 11.31 14.48 4.27
N ALA A 98 11.25 13.28 4.83
CA ALA A 98 12.41 12.43 5.06
C ALA A 98 12.61 11.45 3.89
N LEU A 99 13.86 11.18 3.53
CA LEU A 99 14.23 10.21 2.51
C LEU A 99 14.98 9.04 3.14
N THR A 100 14.50 7.84 2.89
CA THR A 100 15.12 6.60 3.39
C THR A 100 15.42 5.67 2.23
N HIS A 101 16.70 5.31 2.11
CA HIS A 101 17.19 4.34 1.12
C HIS A 101 17.78 3.14 1.84
N ARG A 102 17.22 1.95 1.63
CA ARG A 102 17.61 0.72 2.34
C ARG A 102 17.94 -0.41 1.36
N HIS A 103 18.79 -1.32 1.81
CA HIS A 103 19.01 -2.61 1.18
C HIS A 103 18.34 -3.69 2.01
N GLY A 104 17.59 -4.60 1.38
CA GLY A 104 16.98 -5.71 2.10
C GLY A 104 15.75 -6.29 1.44
N GLY A 105 15.01 -7.08 2.21
CA GLY A 105 13.69 -7.58 1.84
C GLY A 105 12.64 -6.47 1.90
N ILE A 106 11.76 -6.39 0.91
CA ILE A 106 10.77 -5.30 0.83
C ILE A 106 9.80 -5.38 2.00
N VAL A 107 9.22 -6.55 2.26
CA VAL A 107 8.20 -6.71 3.29
C VAL A 107 8.78 -6.45 4.66
N GLU A 108 9.90 -7.08 4.97
CA GLU A 108 10.61 -6.99 6.25
C GLU A 108 10.99 -5.54 6.57
N THR A 109 11.52 -4.82 5.57
CA THR A 109 11.92 -3.41 5.74
C THR A 109 10.71 -2.49 5.93
N ILE A 110 9.60 -2.73 5.23
CA ILE A 110 8.37 -1.92 5.39
C ILE A 110 7.81 -2.14 6.80
N ILE A 111 7.69 -3.39 7.24
CA ILE A 111 7.16 -3.72 8.58
C ILE A 111 8.05 -3.14 9.70
N GLU A 112 9.37 -3.18 9.56
CA GLU A 112 10.28 -2.50 10.50
C GLU A 112 10.03 -0.99 10.53
N ARG A 113 9.88 -0.36 9.36
CA ARG A 113 9.75 1.11 9.28
C ARG A 113 8.36 1.63 9.66
N GLU A 114 7.29 0.82 9.53
CA GLU A 114 5.95 1.24 9.93
C GLU A 114 5.78 1.47 11.43
N GLU A 115 6.69 0.96 12.27
CA GLU A 115 6.64 1.19 13.72
C GLU A 115 6.63 2.68 14.07
N THR A 116 7.31 3.50 13.27
CA THR A 116 7.39 4.96 13.45
C THR A 116 6.42 5.75 12.58
N ALA A 117 5.50 5.07 11.90
CA ALA A 117 4.52 5.68 11.01
C ALA A 117 3.09 5.43 11.51
N ASP A 118 2.17 6.32 11.14
CA ASP A 118 0.74 6.16 11.41
C ASP A 118 0.01 5.45 10.26
N MET A 119 0.61 5.45 9.07
CA MET A 119 0.05 4.85 7.86
C MET A 119 1.16 4.50 6.88
N VAL A 120 0.97 3.39 6.15
CA VAL A 120 1.82 2.98 5.02
C VAL A 120 1.08 3.26 3.71
N VAL A 121 1.76 3.85 2.73
CA VAL A 121 1.25 4.02 1.36
C VAL A 121 2.13 3.22 0.41
N ILE A 122 1.52 2.31 -0.35
CA ILE A 122 2.23 1.40 -1.26
C ILE A 122 1.48 1.29 -2.59
N GLY A 123 2.18 1.17 -3.71
CA GLY A 123 1.56 0.94 -5.01
C GLY A 123 0.92 -0.44 -5.13
N LYS A 124 -0.19 -0.55 -5.83
CA LYS A 124 -0.91 -1.83 -6.05
C LYS A 124 -0.02 -2.93 -6.61
N ARG A 125 1.03 -2.57 -7.34
CA ARG A 125 2.03 -3.50 -7.92
C ARG A 125 3.41 -2.85 -7.96
N GLY A 126 4.45 -3.66 -7.85
CA GLY A 126 5.83 -3.22 -8.02
C GLY A 126 6.31 -3.35 -9.47
N ALA A 127 7.49 -2.83 -9.75
CA ALA A 127 8.11 -2.77 -11.09
C ALA A 127 8.23 -4.13 -11.80
N SER A 128 8.32 -5.23 -11.05
CA SER A 128 8.43 -6.59 -11.60
C SER A 128 7.09 -7.29 -11.86
N ALA A 129 5.96 -6.68 -11.53
CA ALA A 129 4.64 -7.33 -11.55
C ALA A 129 3.64 -6.73 -12.57
N ASP A 130 4.10 -5.94 -13.51
CA ASP A 130 3.23 -5.20 -14.46
C ASP A 130 2.41 -6.09 -15.40
N PHE A 131 2.74 -7.38 -15.52
CA PHE A 131 2.10 -8.30 -16.48
C PHE A 131 0.90 -9.06 -15.93
N ALA A 132 0.66 -9.10 -14.62
CA ALA A 132 -0.48 -9.83 -14.04
C ALA A 132 -1.71 -8.92 -13.88
N ARG A 133 -2.74 -9.11 -14.70
CA ARG A 133 -4.02 -8.37 -14.58
C ARG A 133 -4.89 -8.95 -13.46
N GLY A 134 -5.47 -8.07 -12.64
CA GLY A 134 -6.59 -8.43 -11.73
C GLY A 134 -6.21 -8.67 -10.26
N HIS A 135 -4.96 -8.97 -9.88
CA HIS A 135 -4.57 -9.29 -8.51
C HIS A 135 -3.67 -8.24 -7.87
N LEU A 136 -3.65 -8.19 -6.54
CA LEU A 136 -2.63 -7.48 -5.79
C LEU A 136 -1.25 -8.13 -6.03
N GLY A 137 -0.19 -7.33 -6.01
CA GLY A 137 1.16 -7.88 -6.03
C GLY A 137 1.42 -8.72 -4.78
N SER A 138 2.11 -9.86 -4.92
CA SER A 138 2.38 -10.76 -3.80
C SER A 138 3.09 -10.10 -2.60
N LYS A 139 3.92 -9.08 -2.86
CA LYS A 139 4.57 -8.29 -1.80
C LYS A 139 3.57 -7.39 -1.08
N VAL A 140 2.66 -6.75 -1.82
CA VAL A 140 1.58 -5.92 -1.24
C VAL A 140 0.69 -6.75 -0.34
N GLU A 141 0.28 -7.95 -0.79
CA GLU A 141 -0.51 -8.87 0.02
C GLU A 141 0.21 -9.25 1.32
N ARG A 142 1.52 -9.54 1.27
CA ARG A 142 2.31 -9.87 2.46
C ARG A 142 2.44 -8.67 3.40
N VAL A 143 2.64 -7.46 2.89
CA VAL A 143 2.66 -6.24 3.71
C VAL A 143 1.33 -6.05 4.40
N VAL A 144 0.20 -6.11 3.66
CA VAL A 144 -1.15 -5.95 4.25
C VAL A 144 -1.46 -6.99 5.32
N ARG A 145 -0.96 -8.24 5.16
CA ARG A 145 -1.14 -9.30 6.19
C ARG A 145 -0.35 -9.08 7.47
N GLN A 146 0.83 -8.47 7.38
CA GLN A 146 1.77 -8.33 8.50
C GLN A 146 1.69 -6.96 9.17
N SER A 147 1.19 -5.95 8.46
CA SER A 147 1.12 -4.59 8.95
C SER A 147 0.13 -4.45 10.11
N ILE A 148 0.58 -3.71 11.13
CA ILE A 148 -0.26 -3.27 12.26
C ILE A 148 -0.83 -1.86 12.05
N ARG A 149 -0.38 -1.18 10.99
CA ARG A 149 -0.83 0.16 10.60
C ARG A 149 -1.81 0.08 9.44
N PRO A 150 -2.67 1.09 9.24
CA PRO A 150 -3.45 1.22 8.03
C PRO A 150 -2.55 1.24 6.79
N VAL A 151 -2.89 0.43 5.78
CA VAL A 151 -2.16 0.36 4.52
C VAL A 151 -3.02 0.92 3.41
N LEU A 152 -2.60 2.04 2.83
CA LEU A 152 -3.21 2.63 1.65
C LEU A 152 -2.57 2.04 0.39
N VAL A 153 -3.34 1.29 -0.37
CA VAL A 153 -2.90 0.72 -1.65
C VAL A 153 -3.25 1.69 -2.78
N ALA A 154 -2.26 2.40 -3.28
CA ALA A 154 -2.42 3.41 -4.31
C ALA A 154 -2.79 2.79 -5.66
N SER A 155 -3.79 3.37 -6.34
CA SER A 155 -4.13 3.12 -7.74
C SER A 155 -3.10 3.79 -8.68
N ARG A 156 -3.25 3.63 -10.00
CA ARG A 156 -2.32 4.23 -10.99
C ARG A 156 -2.30 5.74 -11.01
N ALA A 157 -3.43 6.36 -10.72
CA ALA A 157 -3.58 7.80 -10.68
C ALA A 157 -4.25 8.19 -9.36
N PHE A 158 -3.85 9.31 -8.82
CA PHE A 158 -4.46 9.89 -7.64
C PHE A 158 -5.68 10.73 -8.03
N ALA A 159 -6.73 10.57 -7.24
CA ALA A 159 -7.85 11.51 -7.18
C ALA A 159 -8.31 11.58 -5.73
N ALA A 160 -8.42 12.77 -5.18
CA ALA A 160 -8.89 12.94 -3.81
C ALA A 160 -10.33 12.41 -3.66
N PRO A 161 -10.59 11.43 -2.79
CA PRO A 161 -11.90 10.82 -2.68
C PRO A 161 -12.91 11.83 -2.09
N GLN A 162 -14.07 11.96 -2.71
CA GLN A 162 -15.22 12.70 -2.19
C GLN A 162 -16.16 11.79 -1.42
N SER A 163 -16.11 10.51 -1.70
CA SER A 163 -16.91 9.46 -1.10
C SER A 163 -16.06 8.20 -0.93
N VAL A 164 -16.30 7.49 0.15
CA VAL A 164 -15.57 6.27 0.53
C VAL A 164 -16.58 5.17 0.80
N LEU A 165 -16.36 3.99 0.24
CA LEU A 165 -17.10 2.78 0.57
C LEU A 165 -16.35 2.01 1.64
N VAL A 166 -17.04 1.65 2.72
CA VAL A 166 -16.51 0.76 3.78
C VAL A 166 -17.20 -0.59 3.66
N ALA A 167 -16.45 -1.62 3.27
CA ALA A 167 -16.94 -3.00 3.28
C ALA A 167 -16.89 -3.53 4.73
N PHE A 168 -18.06 -3.89 5.27
CA PHE A 168 -18.22 -4.25 6.66
C PHE A 168 -18.93 -5.58 6.81
N ASP A 169 -18.32 -6.52 7.54
CA ASP A 169 -18.86 -7.85 7.84
C ASP A 169 -19.10 -8.08 9.33
N GLY A 170 -18.85 -7.05 10.17
CA GLY A 170 -18.95 -7.16 11.62
C GLY A 170 -17.76 -7.82 12.31
N GLY A 171 -16.80 -8.37 11.57
CA GLY A 171 -15.57 -8.96 12.09
C GLY A 171 -14.63 -7.95 12.76
N ALA A 172 -13.67 -8.45 13.54
CA ALA A 172 -12.76 -7.61 14.32
C ALA A 172 -11.94 -6.65 13.44
N SER A 173 -11.44 -7.12 12.29
CA SER A 173 -10.68 -6.29 11.35
C SER A 173 -11.56 -5.23 10.67
N ALA A 174 -12.79 -5.59 10.27
CA ALA A 174 -13.73 -4.64 9.68
C ALA A 174 -14.20 -3.59 10.70
N ARG A 175 -14.39 -3.95 11.97
CA ARG A 175 -14.68 -2.99 13.05
C ARG A 175 -13.55 -1.99 13.24
N LYS A 176 -12.29 -2.44 13.23
CA LYS A 176 -11.12 -1.53 13.28
C LYS A 176 -11.09 -0.60 12.07
N ALA A 177 -11.34 -1.13 10.87
CA ALA A 177 -11.35 -0.35 9.63
C ALA A 177 -12.47 0.71 9.65
N LEU A 178 -13.69 0.35 10.08
CA LEU A 178 -14.80 1.29 10.19
C LEU A 178 -14.55 2.34 11.28
N ALA A 179 -14.02 1.95 12.44
CA ALA A 179 -13.66 2.88 13.50
C ALA A 179 -12.59 3.88 13.02
N PHE A 180 -11.57 3.42 12.31
CA PHE A 180 -10.58 4.30 11.70
C PHE A 180 -11.22 5.26 10.68
N ALA A 181 -12.08 4.77 9.80
CA ALA A 181 -12.78 5.63 8.82
C ALA A 181 -13.72 6.65 9.50
N ALA A 182 -14.37 6.29 10.60
CA ALA A 182 -15.27 7.14 11.33
C ALA A 182 -14.57 8.27 12.08
N THR A 183 -13.40 8.00 12.67
CA THR A 183 -12.74 8.90 13.64
C THR A 183 -11.50 9.60 13.11
N SER A 184 -10.86 9.08 12.05
CA SER A 184 -9.62 9.66 11.52
C SER A 184 -9.89 11.00 10.80
N PRO A 185 -9.09 12.04 11.06
CA PRO A 185 -9.10 13.27 10.28
C PRO A 185 -8.90 13.06 8.78
N LEU A 186 -8.30 11.95 8.38
CA LEU A 186 -8.12 11.56 6.98
C LEU A 186 -9.44 11.61 6.20
N PHE A 187 -10.54 11.22 6.84
CA PHE A 187 -11.87 11.14 6.22
C PHE A 187 -12.82 12.28 6.64
N ALA A 188 -12.32 13.33 7.31
CA ALA A 188 -13.15 14.47 7.70
C ALA A 188 -13.81 15.11 6.47
N GLY A 189 -15.15 15.34 6.53
CA GLY A 189 -15.91 15.92 5.42
C GLY A 189 -16.12 15.01 4.20
N ILE A 190 -15.59 13.77 4.20
CA ILE A 190 -15.80 12.79 3.13
C ILE A 190 -17.04 11.95 3.47
N THR A 191 -17.91 11.70 2.49
CA THR A 191 -19.09 10.84 2.69
C THR A 191 -18.65 9.37 2.87
N LEU A 192 -19.13 8.72 3.93
CA LEU A 192 -18.91 7.31 4.18
C LEU A 192 -20.15 6.49 3.82
N HIS A 193 -19.99 5.53 2.93
CA HIS A 193 -21.00 4.51 2.64
C HIS A 193 -20.52 3.19 3.25
N VAL A 194 -21.21 2.71 4.28
CA VAL A 194 -20.92 1.41 4.90
C VAL A 194 -21.85 0.38 4.33
N VAL A 195 -21.32 -0.69 3.79
CA VAL A 195 -22.12 -1.75 3.17
C VAL A 195 -21.79 -3.10 3.78
N MET A 196 -22.84 -3.83 4.14
CA MET A 196 -22.81 -5.23 4.52
C MET A 196 -23.46 -6.05 3.41
N ALA A 197 -22.79 -7.10 2.96
CA ALA A 197 -23.35 -8.04 2.01
C ALA A 197 -24.04 -9.19 2.74
N GLY A 198 -25.29 -9.49 2.37
CA GLY A 198 -26.06 -10.58 2.94
C GLY A 198 -27.50 -10.17 3.25
N ARG A 199 -28.25 -11.10 3.84
CA ARG A 199 -29.63 -10.87 4.25
C ARG A 199 -29.67 -10.31 5.67
N GLU A 200 -30.60 -9.42 5.93
CA GLU A 200 -30.85 -8.93 7.26
C GLU A 200 -31.39 -10.06 8.16
N ASP A 201 -30.56 -10.46 9.11
CA ASP A 201 -30.92 -11.40 10.17
C ASP A 201 -30.55 -10.81 11.55
N SER A 202 -30.87 -11.54 12.62
CA SER A 202 -30.63 -11.07 13.99
C SER A 202 -29.15 -10.84 14.30
N ALA A 203 -28.23 -11.60 13.69
CA ALA A 203 -26.80 -11.44 13.90
C ALA A 203 -26.28 -10.20 13.15
N GLN A 204 -26.72 -10.01 11.93
CA GLN A 204 -26.34 -8.83 11.12
C GLN A 204 -26.95 -7.55 11.68
N ALA A 205 -28.17 -7.60 12.24
CA ALA A 205 -28.79 -6.46 12.92
C ALA A 205 -27.94 -5.93 14.07
N VAL A 206 -27.26 -6.80 14.83
CA VAL A 206 -26.33 -6.38 15.90
C VAL A 206 -25.14 -5.61 15.33
N HIS A 207 -24.59 -6.08 14.20
CA HIS A 207 -23.47 -5.40 13.54
C HIS A 207 -23.89 -4.07 12.92
N LEU A 208 -25.07 -4.01 12.33
CA LEU A 208 -25.66 -2.80 11.77
C LEU A 208 -25.88 -1.74 12.86
N ASN A 209 -26.48 -2.13 14.00
CA ASN A 209 -26.70 -1.23 15.13
C ASN A 209 -25.38 -0.66 15.64
N TRP A 210 -24.37 -1.49 15.82
CA TRP A 210 -23.04 -1.03 16.23
C TRP A 210 -22.44 -0.03 15.24
N ALA A 211 -22.58 -0.26 13.93
CA ALA A 211 -22.09 0.66 12.91
C ALA A 211 -22.85 2.00 12.95
N ASN A 212 -24.18 1.97 13.12
CA ASN A 212 -25.00 3.16 13.24
C ASN A 212 -24.68 3.96 14.51
N GLU A 213 -24.46 3.29 15.66
CA GLU A 213 -24.03 3.95 16.89
C GLU A 213 -22.69 4.64 16.74
N LEU A 214 -21.71 3.96 16.12
CA LEU A 214 -20.38 4.53 15.86
C LEU A 214 -20.45 5.78 14.97
N LEU A 215 -21.37 5.80 14.01
CA LEU A 215 -21.53 6.86 13.04
C LEU A 215 -22.57 7.92 13.42
N ALA A 216 -23.23 7.79 14.59
CA ALA A 216 -24.36 8.64 14.99
C ALA A 216 -24.06 10.15 15.00
N THR A 217 -22.80 10.53 15.24
CA THR A 217 -22.34 11.93 15.24
C THR A 217 -21.82 12.42 13.90
N ARG A 218 -21.80 11.54 12.87
CA ARG A 218 -21.26 11.86 11.55
C ARG A 218 -22.39 12.15 10.57
N GLU A 219 -22.52 13.40 10.15
CA GLU A 219 -23.61 13.84 9.26
C GLU A 219 -23.60 13.16 7.88
N ASN A 220 -22.40 12.91 7.31
CA ASN A 220 -22.26 12.35 5.97
C ASN A 220 -21.93 10.85 6.05
N SER A 221 -22.85 10.04 6.56
CA SER A 221 -22.68 8.59 6.62
C SER A 221 -23.97 7.84 6.28
N HIS A 222 -23.83 6.74 5.56
CA HIS A 222 -24.94 5.88 5.15
C HIS A 222 -24.54 4.43 5.45
N VAL A 223 -25.43 3.68 6.10
CA VAL A 223 -25.22 2.27 6.42
C VAL A 223 -26.33 1.45 5.79
N ALA A 224 -25.97 0.38 5.05
CA ALA A 224 -26.91 -0.48 4.37
C ALA A 224 -26.50 -1.95 4.41
N ILE A 225 -27.49 -2.84 4.48
CA ILE A 225 -27.34 -4.26 4.19
C ILE A 225 -27.94 -4.52 2.80
N LEU A 226 -27.20 -5.22 1.94
CA LEU A 226 -27.62 -5.53 0.58
C LEU A 226 -27.47 -7.03 0.31
N ASP A 227 -28.53 -7.65 -0.21
CA ASP A 227 -28.50 -9.07 -0.58
C ASP A 227 -27.56 -9.31 -1.77
N GLY A 228 -26.76 -10.35 -1.71
CA GLY A 228 -25.84 -10.73 -2.75
C GLY A 228 -24.48 -11.20 -2.24
N LYS A 229 -23.61 -11.56 -3.17
CA LYS A 229 -22.24 -11.93 -2.84
C LYS A 229 -21.42 -10.68 -2.54
N PRO A 230 -20.52 -10.73 -1.54
CA PRO A 230 -19.74 -9.56 -1.11
C PRO A 230 -19.05 -8.83 -2.28
N GLU A 231 -18.39 -9.54 -3.17
CA GLU A 231 -17.68 -8.95 -4.31
C GLU A 231 -18.61 -8.23 -5.30
N GLU A 232 -19.82 -8.76 -5.54
CA GLU A 232 -20.81 -8.16 -6.43
C GLU A 232 -21.43 -6.92 -5.80
N VAL A 233 -21.78 -7.01 -4.50
CA VAL A 233 -22.34 -5.90 -3.72
C VAL A 233 -21.33 -4.76 -3.63
N ILE A 234 -20.08 -5.03 -3.28
CA ILE A 234 -19.03 -4.01 -3.20
C ILE A 234 -18.83 -3.34 -4.56
N ALA A 235 -18.69 -4.12 -5.64
CA ALA A 235 -18.48 -3.56 -6.98
C ALA A 235 -19.64 -2.68 -7.45
N SER A 236 -20.89 -3.11 -7.21
CA SER A 236 -22.09 -2.34 -7.55
C SER A 236 -22.17 -1.04 -6.74
N GLN A 237 -21.84 -1.10 -5.44
CA GLN A 237 -21.90 0.06 -4.55
C GLN A 237 -20.78 1.07 -4.82
N ILE A 238 -19.57 0.63 -5.18
CA ILE A 238 -18.51 1.54 -5.66
C ILE A 238 -19.03 2.37 -6.84
N SER A 239 -19.69 1.72 -7.79
CA SER A 239 -20.25 2.41 -8.97
C SER A 239 -21.42 3.32 -8.61
N ALA A 240 -22.35 2.85 -7.78
CA ALA A 240 -23.55 3.60 -7.42
C ALA A 240 -23.26 4.85 -6.57
N THR A 241 -22.27 4.78 -5.67
CA THR A 241 -21.88 5.86 -4.77
C THR A 241 -20.72 6.70 -5.29
N HIS A 242 -20.19 6.36 -6.46
CA HIS A 242 -18.97 6.96 -7.03
C HIS A 242 -17.81 6.99 -6.01
N ALA A 243 -17.68 5.93 -5.22
CA ALA A 243 -16.67 5.86 -4.18
C ALA A 243 -15.26 5.89 -4.79
N GLY A 244 -14.50 6.92 -4.45
CA GLY A 244 -13.10 7.07 -4.86
C GLY A 244 -12.12 6.19 -4.09
N MET A 245 -12.57 5.61 -2.97
CA MET A 245 -11.76 4.73 -2.12
C MET A 245 -12.61 3.62 -1.52
N LEU A 246 -12.04 2.44 -1.40
CA LEU A 246 -12.58 1.31 -0.65
C LEU A 246 -11.78 1.13 0.64
N VAL A 247 -12.49 1.10 1.77
CA VAL A 247 -11.92 0.73 3.08
C VAL A 247 -12.47 -0.63 3.47
N MET A 248 -11.62 -1.51 3.92
CA MET A 248 -12.02 -2.84 4.36
C MET A 248 -11.07 -3.39 5.43
N GLY A 249 -11.54 -4.33 6.21
CA GLY A 249 -10.68 -5.11 7.09
C GLY A 249 -9.71 -5.95 6.26
N ALA A 250 -8.47 -6.03 6.70
CA ALA A 250 -7.49 -6.94 6.11
C ALA A 250 -7.47 -8.21 6.96
N TYR A 251 -7.65 -9.33 6.34
CA TYR A 251 -7.51 -10.68 6.88
C TYR A 251 -7.95 -10.83 8.36
N GLY A 252 -9.17 -11.30 8.54
CA GLY A 252 -9.72 -11.70 9.84
C GLY A 252 -9.44 -13.16 10.13
#